data_eaed409028917bee6f0952a7a7d48ec1
#
_entry.id   eaed409028917bee6f0952a7a7d48ec1
#
_cell.length_a   1.000
_cell.length_b   1.000
_cell.length_c   1.000
_cell.angle_alpha   90.00
_cell.angle_beta   90.00
_cell.angle_gamma   90.00
#
_symmetry.space_group_name_H-M   'P 1'
#
loop_
_entity.id
_entity.type
_entity.pdbx_description
1 polymer ?
#
loop_
_entity_poly.entity_id
_entity_poly.type
_entity_poly.pdbx_seq_one_letter_code
_entity_poly.pdbx_strand_id
1 'polypeptide(L)'
;CIRDRLEGVIRRQFKCINIDPYANAFNDGAVGGEWMSDLTDMKPELHERKWEIDSLCYPLRLAYQYWKETGDASIFDSEWIQAITNILTTFKEQQRKEGVGPYKFQRKTERALDTLNNNGLGAPVNPVGLIVSAFRPSDDATTLQFLVPSNFFAVSSLKKAAEILNAVNQNAELAKQCTDLAKEVEAALKKYATYNHPKYGTIYAFEVDGFGNHFLMDDANVPSLLAMPYLGDVEINDPIYQNTRRFVWSKDNPYFFKGKAGEGIGGPHIGYD
;
A
#
# COMPACT_ATOMS: atom_id res chain seq x y z
N CYS A 1 17.53 24.75 -2.49
CA CYS A 1 16.51 24.72 -3.54
C CYS A 1 15.48 23.62 -3.24
N ILE A 2 14.23 23.75 -3.72
CA ILE A 2 13.20 22.70 -3.53
C ILE A 2 13.64 21.38 -4.16
N ARG A 3 14.28 21.46 -5.33
CA ARG A 3 14.80 20.29 -6.05
C ARG A 3 15.76 19.47 -5.20
N ASP A 4 16.73 20.10 -4.54
CA ASP A 4 17.73 19.41 -3.69
C ASP A 4 17.07 18.70 -2.50
N ARG A 5 16.00 19.29 -1.96
CA ARG A 5 15.24 18.67 -0.89
C ARG A 5 14.44 17.45 -1.36
N LEU A 6 13.81 17.53 -2.53
CA LEU A 6 13.11 16.39 -3.13
C LEU A 6 14.08 15.24 -3.42
N GLU A 7 15.24 15.52 -4.01
CA GLU A 7 16.28 14.53 -4.22
C GLU A 7 16.72 13.89 -2.89
N GLY A 8 16.97 14.70 -1.85
CA GLY A 8 17.34 14.20 -0.53
C GLY A 8 16.27 13.29 0.08
N VAL A 9 14.98 13.64 -0.05
CA VAL A 9 13.86 12.79 0.41
C VAL A 9 13.82 11.47 -0.35
N ILE A 10 13.94 11.49 -1.67
CA ILE A 10 13.92 10.28 -2.51
C ILE A 10 15.08 9.34 -2.12
N ARG A 11 16.30 9.85 -2.01
CA ARG A 11 17.48 9.06 -1.58
C ARG A 11 17.29 8.49 -0.17
N ARG A 12 16.72 9.29 0.75
CA ARG A 12 16.38 8.82 2.11
C ARG A 12 15.38 7.66 2.06
N GLN A 13 14.34 7.74 1.22
CA GLN A 13 13.36 6.66 1.07
C GLN A 13 14.00 5.37 0.53
N PHE A 14 14.88 5.43 -0.47
CA PHE A 14 15.59 4.25 -0.95
C PHE A 14 16.44 3.61 0.14
N LYS A 15 17.17 4.43 0.90
CA LYS A 15 17.95 3.98 2.05
C LYS A 15 17.06 3.28 3.10
N CYS A 16 15.90 3.84 3.43
CA CYS A 16 14.95 3.25 4.35
C CYS A 16 14.45 1.88 3.86
N ILE A 17 14.05 1.76 2.59
CA ILE A 17 13.64 0.49 1.97
C ILE A 17 14.77 -0.54 2.05
N ASN A 18 16.01 -0.11 1.85
CA ASN A 18 17.19 -1.01 1.90
C ASN A 18 17.54 -1.44 3.33
N ILE A 19 17.16 -0.68 4.36
CA ILE A 19 17.30 -1.07 5.77
C ILE A 19 16.25 -2.13 6.14
N ASP A 20 14.97 -1.86 5.85
CA ASP A 20 13.87 -2.78 6.10
C ASP A 20 12.64 -2.43 5.27
N PRO A 21 12.28 -3.22 4.24
CA PRO A 21 11.13 -2.94 3.39
C PRO A 21 9.77 -3.20 4.08
N TYR A 22 9.74 -3.78 5.27
CA TYR A 22 8.54 -4.01 6.05
C TYR A 22 8.20 -2.88 7.03
N ALA A 23 9.11 -1.92 7.22
CA ALA A 23 8.91 -0.82 8.15
C ALA A 23 8.20 0.36 7.48
N ASN A 24 7.26 0.97 8.20
CA ASN A 24 6.54 2.18 7.77
C ASN A 24 7.18 3.47 8.32
N ALA A 25 7.96 3.40 9.41
CA ALA A 25 8.58 4.58 10.01
C ALA A 25 10.02 4.33 10.46
N PHE A 26 10.88 5.35 10.28
CA PHE A 26 12.32 5.27 10.55
C PHE A 26 12.80 6.43 11.42
N ASN A 27 13.75 6.12 12.32
CA ASN A 27 14.51 7.10 13.07
C ASN A 27 15.54 7.82 12.18
N ASP A 28 16.11 8.92 12.66
CA ASP A 28 17.20 9.62 11.96
C ASP A 28 18.57 8.93 12.12
N GLY A 29 18.61 7.78 12.77
CA GLY A 29 19.80 6.94 12.97
C GLY A 29 19.46 5.68 13.75
N ALA A 30 20.47 4.89 14.11
CA ALA A 30 20.32 3.66 14.91
C ALA A 30 20.20 4.00 16.42
N VAL A 31 19.11 4.68 16.81
CA VAL A 31 18.91 5.20 18.18
C VAL A 31 17.84 4.44 18.98
N GLY A 32 17.12 3.53 18.33
CA GLY A 32 15.93 2.90 18.90
C GLY A 32 14.77 3.89 19.04
N GLY A 33 13.69 3.48 19.68
CA GLY A 33 12.49 4.32 19.82
C GLY A 33 11.42 3.68 20.69
N GLU A 34 10.26 4.30 20.67
CA GLU A 34 9.11 3.95 21.50
C GLU A 34 8.63 2.51 21.28
N TRP A 35 8.65 2.05 20.04
CA TRP A 35 8.07 0.77 19.63
C TRP A 35 9.06 -0.40 19.59
N MET A 36 10.25 -0.25 20.18
CA MET A 36 11.26 -1.32 20.23
C MET A 36 10.79 -2.59 20.96
N SER A 37 9.71 -2.51 21.73
CA SER A 37 9.10 -3.65 22.43
C SER A 37 8.10 -4.43 21.58
N ASP A 38 7.79 -3.99 20.37
CA ASP A 38 6.90 -4.70 19.46
C ASP A 38 7.48 -6.07 19.09
N LEU A 39 6.61 -7.08 19.04
CA LEU A 39 6.98 -8.45 18.70
C LEU A 39 7.03 -8.61 17.16
N THR A 40 8.05 -8.06 16.57
CA THR A 40 8.45 -8.11 15.17
C THR A 40 9.97 -7.97 15.10
N ASP A 41 10.56 -8.03 13.91
CA ASP A 41 12.01 -7.97 13.73
C ASP A 41 12.50 -6.51 13.78
N MET A 42 12.40 -5.87 14.97
CA MET A 42 12.79 -4.49 15.19
C MET A 42 14.30 -4.29 15.10
N LYS A 43 14.70 -3.16 14.50
CA LYS A 43 16.09 -2.68 14.41
C LYS A 43 16.19 -1.28 14.99
N PRO A 44 17.37 -0.82 15.49
CA PRO A 44 17.51 0.51 16.08
C PRO A 44 17.18 1.67 15.12
N GLU A 45 17.28 1.46 13.81
CA GLU A 45 16.94 2.43 12.77
C GLU A 45 15.44 2.59 12.57
N LEU A 46 14.63 1.63 13.05
CA LEU A 46 13.18 1.65 12.85
C LEU A 46 12.50 2.38 14.00
N HIS A 47 11.57 3.27 13.67
CA HIS A 47 10.62 3.81 14.63
C HIS A 47 9.45 2.84 14.83
N GLU A 48 8.88 2.35 13.72
CA GLU A 48 7.77 1.37 13.70
C GLU A 48 7.91 0.40 12.53
N ARG A 49 7.42 -0.84 12.70
CA ARG A 49 7.53 -1.89 11.68
C ARG A 49 6.16 -2.48 11.34
N LYS A 50 5.19 -1.62 11.06
CA LYS A 50 3.89 -2.01 10.51
C LYS A 50 4.01 -2.17 9.00
N TRP A 51 3.67 -3.36 8.49
CA TRP A 51 3.70 -3.65 7.06
C TRP A 51 2.50 -3.07 6.33
N GLU A 52 2.75 -2.16 5.43
CA GLU A 52 1.81 -1.47 4.55
C GLU A 52 2.35 -1.47 3.12
N ILE A 53 1.53 -1.86 2.15
CA ILE A 53 1.95 -1.88 0.73
C ILE A 53 2.35 -0.50 0.25
N ASP A 54 1.61 0.52 0.64
CA ASP A 54 1.79 1.90 0.17
C ASP A 54 3.10 2.54 0.64
N SER A 55 3.63 2.10 1.77
CA SER A 55 4.97 2.51 2.24
C SER A 55 6.08 2.23 1.22
N LEU A 56 5.91 1.21 0.36
CA LEU A 56 6.81 0.92 -0.76
C LEU A 56 6.38 1.55 -2.09
N CYS A 57 5.15 2.03 -2.21
CA CYS A 57 4.61 2.62 -3.44
C CYS A 57 4.87 4.12 -3.53
N TYR A 58 4.73 4.87 -2.45
CA TYR A 58 4.97 6.32 -2.43
C TYR A 58 6.38 6.72 -2.86
N PRO A 59 7.47 6.03 -2.43
CA PRO A 59 8.82 6.31 -2.93
C PRO A 59 8.95 6.19 -4.45
N LEU A 60 8.31 5.16 -5.04
CA LEU A 60 8.32 4.96 -6.49
C LEU A 60 7.58 6.07 -7.23
N ARG A 61 6.40 6.45 -6.72
CA ARG A 61 5.59 7.54 -7.27
C ARG A 61 6.35 8.87 -7.22
N LEU A 62 6.97 9.20 -6.08
CA LEU A 62 7.73 10.45 -5.92
C LEU A 62 8.93 10.49 -6.84
N ALA A 63 9.74 9.42 -6.90
CA ALA A 63 10.90 9.33 -7.76
C ALA A 63 10.54 9.43 -9.25
N TYR A 64 9.47 8.75 -9.67
CA TYR A 64 8.95 8.81 -11.03
C TYR A 64 8.52 10.23 -11.41
N GLN A 65 7.74 10.89 -10.55
CA GLN A 65 7.26 12.25 -10.82
C GLN A 65 8.41 13.25 -10.86
N TYR A 66 9.36 13.14 -9.93
CA TYR A 66 10.57 13.95 -9.92
C TYR A 66 11.34 13.84 -11.25
N TRP A 67 11.55 12.62 -11.73
CA TRP A 67 12.21 12.38 -13.00
C TRP A 67 11.45 12.97 -14.19
N LYS A 68 10.14 12.75 -14.24
CA LYS A 68 9.30 13.29 -15.33
C LYS A 68 9.32 14.80 -15.41
N GLU A 69 9.29 15.48 -14.27
CA GLU A 69 9.27 16.95 -14.19
C GLU A 69 10.66 17.59 -14.39
N THR A 70 11.72 16.91 -13.98
CA THR A 70 13.06 17.51 -13.96
C THR A 70 13.99 16.99 -15.06
N GLY A 71 13.72 15.82 -15.60
CA GLY A 71 14.62 15.07 -16.48
C GLY A 71 15.85 14.50 -15.75
N ASP A 72 15.97 14.70 -14.43
CA ASP A 72 17.12 14.27 -13.65
C ASP A 72 17.03 12.78 -13.31
N ALA A 73 17.94 12.00 -13.87
CA ALA A 73 18.06 10.57 -13.67
C ALA A 73 19.14 10.16 -12.65
N SER A 74 19.83 11.12 -12.04
CA SER A 74 20.98 10.87 -11.15
C SER A 74 20.62 10.10 -9.86
N ILE A 75 19.33 10.10 -9.49
CA ILE A 75 18.82 9.39 -8.33
C ILE A 75 18.66 7.87 -8.56
N PHE A 76 18.72 7.41 -9.82
CA PHE A 76 18.48 6.00 -10.17
C PHE A 76 19.80 5.23 -10.26
N ASP A 77 20.51 5.18 -9.17
CA ASP A 77 21.79 4.50 -8.98
C ASP A 77 21.65 3.07 -8.44
N SER A 78 22.71 2.53 -7.85
CA SER A 78 22.71 1.19 -7.27
C SER A 78 21.82 1.06 -6.04
N GLU A 79 21.61 2.12 -5.24
CA GLU A 79 20.69 2.11 -4.10
C GLU A 79 19.23 1.98 -4.57
N TRP A 80 18.88 2.66 -5.67
CA TRP A 80 17.60 2.49 -6.34
C TRP A 80 17.38 1.05 -6.82
N ILE A 81 18.35 0.46 -7.53
CA ILE A 81 18.26 -0.92 -8.02
C ILE A 81 18.06 -1.90 -6.87
N GLN A 82 18.78 -1.71 -5.76
CA GLN A 82 18.60 -2.53 -4.56
C GLN A 82 17.21 -2.34 -3.94
N ALA A 83 16.72 -1.10 -3.87
CA ALA A 83 15.38 -0.82 -3.34
C ALA A 83 14.28 -1.50 -4.18
N ILE A 84 14.36 -1.44 -5.51
CA ILE A 84 13.42 -2.16 -6.39
C ILE A 84 13.47 -3.67 -6.18
N THR A 85 14.67 -4.22 -6.04
CA THR A 85 14.86 -5.65 -5.77
C THR A 85 14.20 -6.06 -4.45
N ASN A 86 14.37 -5.26 -3.39
CA ASN A 86 13.74 -5.47 -2.10
C ASN A 86 12.22 -5.36 -2.17
N ILE A 87 11.68 -4.36 -2.88
CA ILE A 87 10.24 -4.19 -3.10
C ILE A 87 9.64 -5.42 -3.79
N LEU A 88 10.26 -5.88 -4.88
CA LEU A 88 9.78 -7.07 -5.61
C LEU A 88 9.79 -8.32 -4.74
N THR A 89 10.85 -8.52 -3.97
CA THR A 89 10.97 -9.65 -3.03
C THR A 89 9.86 -9.59 -2.00
N THR A 90 9.68 -8.44 -1.34
CA THR A 90 8.66 -8.24 -0.30
C THR A 90 7.24 -8.45 -0.84
N PHE A 91 6.93 -7.90 -2.00
CA PHE A 91 5.61 -8.09 -2.61
C PHE A 91 5.34 -9.54 -2.96
N LYS A 92 6.33 -10.28 -3.51
CA LYS A 92 6.21 -11.71 -3.81
C LYS A 92 6.03 -12.54 -2.53
N GLU A 93 6.80 -12.28 -1.48
CA GLU A 93 6.63 -12.92 -0.17
C GLU A 93 5.22 -12.68 0.40
N GLN A 94 4.71 -11.46 0.26
CA GLN A 94 3.38 -11.08 0.75
C GLN A 94 2.22 -11.50 -0.17
N GLN A 95 2.48 -12.05 -1.36
CA GLN A 95 1.45 -12.82 -2.07
C GLN A 95 1.13 -14.15 -1.37
N ARG A 96 1.98 -14.60 -0.46
CA ARG A 96 1.84 -15.82 0.37
C ARG A 96 1.60 -17.11 -0.43
N LYS A 97 2.09 -17.20 -1.66
CA LYS A 97 1.95 -18.39 -2.51
C LYS A 97 2.78 -19.58 -2.02
N GLU A 98 3.92 -19.29 -1.41
CA GLU A 98 4.88 -20.30 -0.90
C GLU A 98 4.84 -20.42 0.62
N GLY A 99 3.83 -19.89 1.28
CA GLY A 99 3.65 -19.87 2.72
C GLY A 99 3.33 -18.48 3.27
N VAL A 100 3.28 -18.36 4.59
CA VAL A 100 2.82 -17.14 5.28
C VAL A 100 3.80 -15.95 5.16
N GLY A 101 4.99 -16.16 4.62
CA GLY A 101 6.04 -15.16 4.54
C GLY A 101 6.78 -14.94 5.89
N PRO A 102 7.82 -14.08 5.87
CA PRO A 102 8.66 -13.84 7.05
C PRO A 102 8.06 -12.83 8.04
N TYR A 103 7.07 -12.06 7.62
CA TYR A 103 6.54 -10.95 8.42
C TYR A 103 5.54 -11.41 9.48
N LYS A 104 5.75 -10.93 10.70
CA LYS A 104 4.83 -11.02 11.84
C LYS A 104 4.88 -9.73 12.62
N PHE A 105 3.75 -9.37 13.23
CA PHE A 105 3.68 -8.20 14.09
C PHE A 105 2.68 -8.43 15.23
N GLN A 106 3.10 -8.18 16.45
CA GLN A 106 2.20 -8.03 17.59
C GLN A 106 2.68 -6.87 18.48
N ARG A 107 1.74 -6.10 18.98
CA ARG A 107 1.95 -5.03 19.96
C ARG A 107 1.11 -5.31 21.17
N LYS A 108 1.66 -5.06 22.35
CA LYS A 108 0.86 -5.06 23.59
C LYS A 108 0.08 -3.76 23.66
N THR A 109 -1.21 -3.83 23.38
CA THR A 109 -2.09 -2.67 23.27
C THR A 109 -3.51 -3.05 23.71
N GLU A 110 -4.29 -2.04 24.11
CA GLU A 110 -5.74 -2.19 24.36
C GLU A 110 -6.56 -1.96 23.06
N ARG A 111 -5.94 -1.40 22.01
CA ARG A 111 -6.58 -1.14 20.72
C ARG A 111 -6.46 -2.36 19.81
N ALA A 112 -7.56 -3.02 19.54
CA ALA A 112 -7.59 -4.23 18.72
C ALA A 112 -7.03 -4.04 17.29
N LEU A 113 -7.14 -2.83 16.74
CA LEU A 113 -6.63 -2.50 15.40
C LEU A 113 -5.14 -2.11 15.39
N ASP A 114 -4.50 -2.00 16.53
CA ASP A 114 -3.08 -1.66 16.64
C ASP A 114 -2.13 -2.87 16.74
N THR A 115 -2.66 -4.06 16.51
CA THR A 115 -1.94 -5.32 16.56
C THR A 115 -2.57 -6.36 15.61
N LEU A 116 -1.82 -7.41 15.27
CA LEU A 116 -2.36 -8.50 14.44
C LEU A 116 -2.77 -9.70 15.30
N ASN A 117 -3.89 -10.31 14.96
CA ASN A 117 -4.33 -11.59 15.49
C ASN A 117 -3.51 -12.77 14.91
N ASN A 118 -3.92 -14.01 15.20
CA ASN A 118 -3.34 -15.23 14.65
C ASN A 118 -1.80 -15.26 14.78
N ASN A 119 -1.30 -15.04 16.01
CA ASN A 119 0.15 -15.01 16.33
C ASN A 119 0.94 -14.00 15.46
N GLY A 120 0.36 -12.86 15.16
CA GLY A 120 1.00 -11.80 14.41
C GLY A 120 0.92 -11.95 12.88
N LEU A 121 0.20 -12.94 12.38
CA LEU A 121 0.04 -13.16 10.94
C LEU A 121 -1.14 -12.43 10.33
N GLY A 122 -2.09 -11.99 11.18
CA GLY A 122 -3.37 -11.41 10.77
C GLY A 122 -4.39 -12.46 10.30
N ALA A 123 -5.47 -12.01 9.67
CA ALA A 123 -6.51 -12.89 9.16
C ALA A 123 -5.98 -13.83 8.05
N PRO A 124 -6.50 -15.06 7.93
CA PRO A 124 -6.09 -15.97 6.87
C PRO A 124 -6.49 -15.44 5.48
N VAL A 125 -5.68 -15.74 4.48
CA VAL A 125 -5.96 -15.43 3.07
C VAL A 125 -5.86 -16.67 2.21
N ASN A 126 -6.64 -16.70 1.12
CA ASN A 126 -6.39 -17.60 -0.01
C ASN A 126 -5.45 -16.91 -1.00
N PRO A 127 -4.24 -17.45 -1.26
CA PRO A 127 -3.28 -16.83 -2.18
C PRO A 127 -3.80 -16.83 -3.62
N VAL A 128 -4.30 -15.69 -4.06
CA VAL A 128 -4.92 -15.50 -5.38
C VAL A 128 -4.13 -14.56 -6.30
N GLY A 129 -2.91 -14.19 -5.90
CA GLY A 129 -2.05 -13.27 -6.64
C GLY A 129 -2.10 -11.82 -6.15
N LEU A 130 -2.97 -11.50 -5.17
CA LEU A 130 -2.96 -10.21 -4.46
C LEU A 130 -1.86 -10.18 -3.40
N ILE A 131 -1.45 -8.98 -3.02
CA ILE A 131 -0.43 -8.72 -2.00
C ILE A 131 -1.13 -8.42 -0.67
N VAL A 132 -0.74 -9.10 0.39
CA VAL A 132 -1.20 -8.82 1.75
C VAL A 132 -0.68 -7.46 2.21
N SER A 133 -1.56 -6.62 2.76
CA SER A 133 -1.22 -5.49 3.62
C SER A 133 -1.65 -5.82 5.04
N ALA A 134 -0.73 -5.85 5.97
CA ALA A 134 -1.06 -6.16 7.36
C ALA A 134 -1.79 -5.01 8.03
N PHE A 135 -1.41 -3.79 7.66
CA PHE A 135 -2.02 -2.55 8.12
C PHE A 135 -2.51 -1.71 6.94
N ARG A 136 -3.39 -0.77 7.24
CA ARG A 136 -3.93 0.26 6.35
C ARG A 136 -3.04 1.50 6.41
N PRO A 137 -3.16 2.43 5.46
CA PRO A 137 -2.48 3.74 5.54
C PRO A 137 -2.85 4.56 6.79
N SER A 138 -3.84 4.13 7.56
CA SER A 138 -4.25 4.70 8.85
C SER A 138 -3.55 4.06 10.06
N ASP A 139 -2.58 3.18 9.86
CA ASP A 139 -1.94 2.35 10.90
C ASP A 139 -2.85 1.30 11.54
N ASP A 140 -4.09 1.16 11.08
CA ASP A 140 -5.02 0.15 11.59
C ASP A 140 -4.82 -1.20 10.89
N ALA A 141 -4.87 -2.28 11.65
CA ALA A 141 -4.83 -3.63 11.10
C ALA A 141 -5.97 -3.88 10.11
N THR A 142 -5.66 -4.50 8.98
CA THR A 142 -6.66 -4.92 8.01
C THR A 142 -7.55 -6.03 8.57
N THR A 143 -8.84 -5.97 8.26
CA THR A 143 -9.81 -7.03 8.62
C THR A 143 -9.70 -8.22 7.67
N LEU A 144 -9.65 -7.95 6.35
CA LEU A 144 -9.33 -8.91 5.30
C LEU A 144 -8.04 -8.43 4.62
N GLN A 145 -7.02 -9.27 4.57
CA GLN A 145 -5.65 -8.76 4.38
C GLN A 145 -5.29 -8.33 2.95
N PHE A 146 -6.13 -8.53 1.96
CA PHE A 146 -5.91 -7.92 0.65
C PHE A 146 -6.61 -6.57 0.56
N LEU A 147 -5.89 -5.50 0.95
CA LEU A 147 -6.33 -4.12 0.84
C LEU A 147 -6.35 -3.71 -0.64
N VAL A 148 -7.54 -3.53 -1.19
CA VAL A 148 -7.76 -3.34 -2.63
C VAL A 148 -7.11 -2.06 -3.17
N PRO A 149 -7.34 -0.86 -2.59
CA PRO A 149 -6.72 0.35 -3.12
C PRO A 149 -5.19 0.30 -3.07
N SER A 150 -4.58 -0.30 -2.05
CA SER A 150 -3.12 -0.45 -1.98
C SER A 150 -2.59 -1.45 -3.03
N ASN A 151 -3.35 -2.49 -3.36
CA ASN A 151 -2.99 -3.40 -4.46
C ASN A 151 -3.05 -2.70 -5.84
N PHE A 152 -4.03 -1.84 -6.08
CA PHE A 152 -4.06 -0.99 -7.28
C PHE A 152 -2.84 -0.06 -7.32
N PHE A 153 -2.51 0.56 -6.18
CA PHE A 153 -1.35 1.44 -6.08
C PHE A 153 -0.02 0.69 -6.29
N ALA A 154 0.09 -0.57 -5.88
CA ALA A 154 1.23 -1.42 -6.20
C ALA A 154 1.36 -1.66 -7.70
N VAL A 155 0.25 -1.94 -8.40
CA VAL A 155 0.25 -2.13 -9.87
C VAL A 155 0.75 -0.88 -10.59
N SER A 156 0.19 0.28 -10.29
CA SER A 156 0.59 1.55 -10.94
C SER A 156 2.03 1.93 -10.62
N SER A 157 2.49 1.66 -9.40
CA SER A 157 3.87 1.92 -8.94
C SER A 157 4.89 1.00 -9.63
N LEU A 158 4.60 -0.28 -9.75
CA LEU A 158 5.45 -1.24 -10.46
C LEU A 158 5.56 -0.93 -11.95
N LYS A 159 4.48 -0.47 -12.59
CA LYS A 159 4.52 0.01 -13.99
C LYS A 159 5.47 1.21 -14.16
N LYS A 160 5.43 2.17 -13.22
CA LYS A 160 6.35 3.32 -13.19
C LYS A 160 7.81 2.89 -12.97
N ALA A 161 8.05 1.96 -12.06
CA ALA A 161 9.38 1.40 -11.83
C ALA A 161 9.94 0.71 -13.09
N ALA A 162 9.11 -0.08 -13.78
CA ALA A 162 9.51 -0.72 -15.03
C ALA A 162 9.87 0.30 -16.13
N GLU A 163 9.14 1.41 -16.23
CA GLU A 163 9.45 2.48 -17.18
C GLU A 163 10.82 3.11 -16.88
N ILE A 164 11.11 3.44 -15.61
CA ILE A 164 12.41 3.97 -15.19
C ILE A 164 13.54 2.99 -15.51
N LEU A 165 13.37 1.72 -15.13
CA LEU A 165 14.37 0.68 -15.34
C LEU A 165 14.72 0.48 -16.81
N ASN A 166 13.75 0.56 -17.71
CA ASN A 166 13.98 0.48 -19.15
C ASN A 166 14.63 1.74 -19.71
N ALA A 167 14.13 2.92 -19.32
CA ALA A 167 14.55 4.19 -19.93
C ALA A 167 15.91 4.68 -19.40
N VAL A 168 16.18 4.46 -18.11
CA VAL A 168 17.35 5.02 -17.42
C VAL A 168 18.43 3.96 -17.19
N ASN A 169 18.06 2.85 -16.56
CA ASN A 169 19.03 1.85 -16.13
C ASN A 169 19.36 0.82 -17.21
N GLN A 170 18.56 0.75 -18.29
CA GLN A 170 18.64 -0.30 -19.31
C GLN A 170 18.63 -1.73 -18.70
N ASN A 171 17.90 -1.90 -17.60
CA ASN A 171 17.77 -3.17 -16.88
C ASN A 171 16.47 -3.86 -17.26
N ALA A 172 16.45 -4.46 -18.46
CA ALA A 172 15.27 -5.10 -19.03
C ALA A 172 14.75 -6.28 -18.16
N GLU A 173 15.66 -7.01 -17.50
CA GLU A 173 15.28 -8.15 -16.66
C GLU A 173 14.48 -7.71 -15.42
N LEU A 174 14.98 -6.71 -14.70
CA LEU A 174 14.29 -6.18 -13.52
C LEU A 174 12.98 -5.46 -13.91
N ALA A 175 12.99 -4.72 -15.03
CA ALA A 175 11.80 -4.10 -15.59
C ALA A 175 10.72 -5.13 -15.95
N LYS A 176 11.14 -6.28 -16.52
CA LYS A 176 10.23 -7.39 -16.83
C LYS A 176 9.63 -7.96 -15.54
N GLN A 177 10.41 -8.18 -14.48
CA GLN A 177 9.90 -8.66 -13.20
C GLN A 177 8.86 -7.71 -12.60
N CYS A 178 9.07 -6.39 -12.65
CA CYS A 178 8.08 -5.40 -12.23
C CYS A 178 6.80 -5.51 -13.06
N THR A 179 6.93 -5.63 -14.38
CA THR A 179 5.79 -5.73 -15.31
C THR A 179 4.99 -7.01 -15.11
N ASP A 180 5.67 -8.13 -14.92
CA ASP A 180 5.01 -9.44 -14.73
C ASP A 180 4.24 -9.47 -13.42
N LEU A 181 4.83 -8.99 -12.32
CA LEU A 181 4.13 -8.87 -11.04
C LEU A 181 2.94 -7.91 -11.13
N ALA A 182 3.10 -6.75 -11.78
CA ALA A 182 2.01 -5.80 -11.98
C ALA A 182 0.83 -6.44 -12.75
N LYS A 183 1.11 -7.19 -13.81
CA LYS A 183 0.08 -7.90 -14.59
C LYS A 183 -0.63 -8.97 -13.77
N GLU A 184 0.11 -9.71 -12.94
CA GLU A 184 -0.47 -10.74 -12.08
C GLU A 184 -1.43 -10.14 -11.05
N VAL A 185 -0.98 -9.09 -10.33
CA VAL A 185 -1.82 -8.40 -9.34
C VAL A 185 -3.04 -7.75 -10.02
N GLU A 186 -2.87 -7.13 -11.18
CA GLU A 186 -3.97 -6.54 -11.95
C GLU A 186 -5.01 -7.60 -12.38
N ALA A 187 -4.57 -8.77 -12.81
CA ALA A 187 -5.48 -9.87 -13.14
C ALA A 187 -6.25 -10.38 -11.92
N ALA A 188 -5.58 -10.46 -10.77
CA ALA A 188 -6.20 -10.84 -9.51
C ALA A 188 -7.21 -9.77 -9.03
N LEU A 189 -6.90 -8.49 -9.13
CA LEU A 189 -7.83 -7.39 -8.84
C LEU A 189 -9.09 -7.46 -9.68
N LYS A 190 -8.96 -7.67 -11.00
CA LYS A 190 -10.12 -7.82 -11.91
C LYS A 190 -11.05 -8.96 -11.49
N LYS A 191 -10.50 -10.02 -10.90
CA LYS A 191 -11.27 -11.22 -10.53
C LYS A 191 -11.86 -11.16 -9.12
N TYR A 192 -11.16 -10.56 -8.16
CA TYR A 192 -11.48 -10.70 -6.73
C TYR A 192 -11.83 -9.40 -6.03
N ALA A 193 -11.53 -8.23 -6.62
CA ALA A 193 -11.68 -6.94 -5.93
C ALA A 193 -13.08 -6.33 -6.03
N THR A 194 -14.02 -6.93 -6.74
CA THR A 194 -15.35 -6.36 -6.99
C THR A 194 -16.46 -7.10 -6.26
N TYR A 195 -17.49 -6.35 -5.90
CA TYR A 195 -18.72 -6.85 -5.28
C TYR A 195 -19.96 -6.32 -6.00
N ASN A 196 -20.95 -7.16 -6.27
CA ASN A 196 -22.22 -6.75 -6.86
C ASN A 196 -23.16 -6.24 -5.77
N HIS A 197 -23.10 -4.95 -5.51
CA HIS A 197 -23.92 -4.30 -4.49
C HIS A 197 -25.35 -4.08 -4.99
N PRO A 198 -26.42 -4.47 -4.22
CA PRO A 198 -27.80 -4.42 -4.70
C PRO A 198 -28.29 -3.02 -5.07
N LYS A 199 -27.73 -1.98 -4.48
CA LYS A 199 -28.13 -0.58 -4.69
C LYS A 199 -27.24 0.18 -5.69
N TYR A 200 -25.94 -0.13 -5.75
CA TYR A 200 -24.96 0.65 -6.52
C TYR A 200 -24.48 -0.06 -7.78
N GLY A 201 -24.83 -1.34 -7.96
CA GLY A 201 -24.26 -2.20 -8.99
C GLY A 201 -22.88 -2.70 -8.60
N THR A 202 -22.05 -3.06 -9.56
CA THR A 202 -20.68 -3.53 -9.28
C THR A 202 -19.84 -2.40 -8.72
N ILE A 203 -19.24 -2.59 -7.53
CA ILE A 203 -18.34 -1.68 -6.83
C ILE A 203 -17.01 -2.38 -6.51
N TYR A 204 -15.97 -1.62 -6.26
CA TYR A 204 -14.75 -2.15 -5.62
C TYR A 204 -15.00 -2.36 -4.12
N ALA A 205 -14.58 -3.50 -3.58
CA ALA A 205 -14.48 -3.72 -2.15
C ALA A 205 -13.24 -2.98 -1.60
N PHE A 206 -13.26 -2.62 -0.32
CA PHE A 206 -12.08 -2.03 0.33
C PHE A 206 -11.04 -3.10 0.67
N GLU A 207 -11.49 -4.23 1.22
CA GLU A 207 -10.64 -5.38 1.51
C GLU A 207 -11.30 -6.68 1.04
N VAL A 208 -10.47 -7.65 0.66
CA VAL A 208 -10.88 -9.02 0.31
C VAL A 208 -9.90 -10.04 0.90
N ASP A 209 -10.26 -11.32 0.92
CA ASP A 209 -9.43 -12.41 1.47
C ASP A 209 -9.08 -13.52 0.48
N GLY A 210 -9.65 -13.46 -0.74
CA GLY A 210 -9.50 -14.51 -1.75
C GLY A 210 -10.39 -15.75 -1.54
N PHE A 211 -11.09 -15.87 -0.40
CA PHE A 211 -12.10 -16.90 -0.15
C PHE A 211 -13.52 -16.52 -0.61
N GLY A 212 -13.69 -15.26 -1.05
CA GLY A 212 -14.97 -14.71 -1.48
C GLY A 212 -15.60 -13.75 -0.49
N ASN A 213 -14.93 -13.41 0.60
CA ASN A 213 -15.37 -12.39 1.53
C ASN A 213 -14.94 -10.99 1.07
N HIS A 214 -15.81 -10.01 1.32
CA HIS A 214 -15.62 -8.61 0.92
C HIS A 214 -15.92 -7.70 2.12
N PHE A 215 -15.05 -6.74 2.39
CA PHE A 215 -15.27 -5.72 3.39
C PHE A 215 -15.57 -4.39 2.69
N LEU A 216 -16.77 -3.86 2.94
CA LEU A 216 -17.31 -2.70 2.22
C LEU A 216 -17.25 -1.46 3.09
N MET A 217 -16.30 -0.61 2.82
CA MET A 217 -16.12 0.72 3.41
C MET A 217 -15.21 1.54 2.51
N ASP A 218 -14.89 2.75 2.90
CA ASP A 218 -13.69 3.46 2.49
C ASP A 218 -13.13 4.23 3.68
N ASP A 219 -11.84 4.54 3.64
CA ASP A 219 -11.08 5.27 4.66
C ASP A 219 -10.57 6.58 4.05
N ALA A 220 -10.50 7.65 4.83
CA ALA A 220 -9.97 8.94 4.37
C ALA A 220 -8.47 8.91 4.08
N ASN A 221 -7.74 7.93 4.63
CA ASN A 221 -6.29 7.81 4.43
C ASN A 221 -5.98 7.22 3.04
N VAL A 222 -5.07 7.87 2.32
CA VAL A 222 -4.68 7.51 0.95
C VAL A 222 -3.50 6.53 1.00
N PRO A 223 -3.55 5.45 0.21
CA PRO A 223 -4.50 5.06 -0.83
C PRO A 223 -5.87 4.60 -0.29
N SER A 224 -6.93 5.12 -0.89
CA SER A 224 -8.31 4.78 -0.61
C SER A 224 -9.05 4.50 -1.91
N LEU A 225 -10.26 3.92 -1.84
CA LEU A 225 -11.07 3.70 -3.04
C LEU A 225 -11.39 5.01 -3.76
N LEU A 226 -11.65 6.06 -3.00
CA LEU A 226 -11.95 7.38 -3.55
C LEU A 226 -10.74 8.02 -4.25
N ALA A 227 -9.53 7.75 -3.77
CA ALA A 227 -8.29 8.34 -4.28
C ALA A 227 -7.72 7.65 -5.52
N MET A 228 -8.22 6.47 -5.93
CA MET A 228 -7.64 5.68 -7.02
C MET A 228 -7.41 6.46 -8.33
N PRO A 229 -8.31 7.33 -8.84
CA PRO A 229 -8.03 8.11 -10.04
C PRO A 229 -6.93 9.17 -9.84
N TYR A 230 -6.83 9.76 -8.65
CA TYR A 230 -5.76 10.71 -8.31
C TYR A 230 -4.40 10.04 -8.31
N LEU A 231 -4.32 8.79 -7.86
CA LEU A 231 -3.09 8.00 -7.87
C LEU A 231 -2.73 7.47 -9.27
N GLY A 232 -3.68 7.50 -10.23
CA GLY A 232 -3.51 6.95 -11.57
C GLY A 232 -3.71 5.44 -11.60
N ASP A 233 -4.51 4.91 -10.69
CA ASP A 233 -4.77 3.48 -10.54
C ASP A 233 -5.92 3.03 -11.42
N VAL A 234 -6.94 3.88 -11.58
CA VAL A 234 -8.10 3.66 -12.47
C VAL A 234 -8.47 4.97 -13.18
N GLU A 235 -9.19 4.84 -14.29
CA GLU A 235 -9.73 6.01 -14.98
C GLU A 235 -10.88 6.63 -14.20
N ILE A 236 -10.97 7.97 -14.19
CA ILE A 236 -12.05 8.69 -13.49
C ILE A 236 -13.45 8.29 -13.99
N ASN A 237 -13.56 7.90 -15.26
CA ASN A 237 -14.80 7.48 -15.90
C ASN A 237 -15.05 5.97 -15.84
N ASP A 238 -14.22 5.20 -15.13
CA ASP A 238 -14.44 3.76 -14.94
C ASP A 238 -15.81 3.53 -14.29
N PRO A 239 -16.70 2.73 -14.87
CA PRO A 239 -18.06 2.54 -14.35
C PRO A 239 -18.09 1.93 -12.94
N ILE A 240 -17.14 1.03 -12.62
CA ILE A 240 -17.05 0.40 -11.30
C ILE A 240 -16.59 1.45 -10.28
N TYR A 241 -15.60 2.28 -10.65
CA TYR A 241 -15.19 3.40 -9.79
C TYR A 241 -16.33 4.39 -9.55
N GLN A 242 -17.10 4.76 -10.56
CA GLN A 242 -18.23 5.69 -10.40
C GLN A 242 -19.32 5.11 -9.51
N ASN A 243 -19.57 3.81 -9.58
CA ASN A 243 -20.46 3.11 -8.65
C ASN A 243 -19.89 3.12 -7.22
N THR A 244 -18.60 2.81 -7.08
CA THR A 244 -17.86 2.83 -5.81
C THR A 244 -17.90 4.22 -5.19
N ARG A 245 -17.65 5.27 -5.96
CA ARG A 245 -17.75 6.65 -5.50
C ARG A 245 -19.14 7.00 -4.95
N ARG A 246 -20.22 6.53 -5.60
CA ARG A 246 -21.60 6.73 -5.09
C ARG A 246 -21.84 5.98 -3.78
N PHE A 247 -21.28 4.79 -3.63
CA PHE A 247 -21.34 4.03 -2.38
C PHE A 247 -20.56 4.76 -1.27
N VAL A 248 -19.31 5.14 -1.53
CA VAL A 248 -18.42 5.82 -0.56
C VAL A 248 -19.04 7.11 -0.03
N TRP A 249 -19.67 7.92 -0.91
CA TRP A 249 -20.39 9.16 -0.57
C TRP A 249 -21.84 8.90 -0.16
N SER A 250 -22.09 7.87 0.65
CA SER A 250 -23.42 7.54 1.15
C SER A 250 -23.36 6.97 2.57
N LYS A 251 -24.54 6.90 3.22
CA LYS A 251 -24.67 6.30 4.54
C LYS A 251 -24.43 4.77 4.57
N ASP A 252 -24.27 4.14 3.41
CA ASP A 252 -23.91 2.73 3.31
C ASP A 252 -22.41 2.51 3.53
N ASN A 253 -21.58 3.57 3.40
CA ASN A 253 -20.21 3.60 3.92
C ASN A 253 -20.26 4.01 5.40
N PRO A 254 -19.79 3.14 6.35
CA PRO A 254 -19.87 3.41 7.79
C PRO A 254 -19.06 4.66 8.21
N TYR A 255 -18.09 5.09 7.39
CA TYR A 255 -17.24 6.25 7.66
C TYR A 255 -17.60 7.49 6.84
N PHE A 256 -18.79 7.52 6.24
CA PHE A 256 -19.35 8.74 5.69
C PHE A 256 -20.03 9.56 6.79
N PHE A 257 -19.56 10.76 7.01
CA PHE A 257 -20.09 11.68 8.02
C PHE A 257 -20.74 12.90 7.38
N LYS A 258 -21.88 13.32 7.96
CA LYS A 258 -22.59 14.51 7.52
C LYS A 258 -23.01 15.35 8.73
N GLY A 259 -22.45 16.55 8.80
CA GLY A 259 -22.77 17.54 9.82
C GLY A 259 -23.41 18.80 9.24
N LYS A 260 -23.61 19.81 10.09
CA LYS A 260 -24.18 21.12 9.67
C LYS A 260 -23.22 21.91 8.78
N ALA A 261 -21.91 21.77 8.97
CA ALA A 261 -20.88 22.53 8.27
C ALA A 261 -20.42 21.86 6.96
N GLY A 262 -20.68 20.56 6.77
CA GLY A 262 -20.22 19.82 5.60
C GLY A 262 -20.43 18.32 5.72
N GLU A 263 -19.91 17.59 4.74
CA GLU A 263 -19.90 16.14 4.71
C GLU A 263 -18.52 15.64 4.24
N GLY A 264 -18.13 14.44 4.64
CA GLY A 264 -16.81 13.89 4.33
C GLY A 264 -16.68 12.42 4.72
N ILE A 265 -15.53 11.86 4.35
CA ILE A 265 -15.13 10.51 4.71
C ILE A 265 -14.15 10.62 5.88
N GLY A 266 -14.36 9.83 6.91
CA GLY A 266 -13.43 9.62 8.02
C GLY A 266 -12.79 8.24 7.97
N GLY A 267 -12.48 7.68 9.13
CA GLY A 267 -11.89 6.34 9.23
C GLY A 267 -11.94 5.82 10.66
N PRO A 268 -11.64 4.53 10.87
CA PRO A 268 -11.69 3.92 12.20
C PRO A 268 -10.60 4.43 13.14
N HIS A 269 -9.50 4.96 12.61
CA HIS A 269 -8.36 5.43 13.41
C HIS A 269 -8.71 6.65 14.27
N ILE A 270 -9.49 7.57 13.72
CA ILE A 270 -9.84 8.84 14.37
C ILE A 270 -10.90 8.64 15.46
N GLY A 271 -11.63 7.52 15.45
CA GLY A 271 -12.75 7.27 16.35
C GLY A 271 -14.03 8.02 15.93
N TYR A 272 -15.00 8.00 16.82
CA TYR A 272 -16.30 8.65 16.64
C TYR A 272 -16.44 9.91 17.52
N ASP A 273 -15.35 10.42 18.07
CA ASP A 273 -15.32 11.55 19.00
C ASP A 273 -15.36 12.91 18.31
#